data_9434d4fc408d5965db7e4665a5f83720
#
_entry.id   9434d4fc408d5965db7e4665a5f83720
#
_cell.length_a   1.000
_cell.length_b   1.000
_cell.length_c   1.000
_cell.angle_alpha   90.00
_cell.angle_beta   90.00
_cell.angle_gamma   90.00
#
_symmetry.space_group_name_H-M   'P 1'
#
loop_
_entity.id
_entity.type
_entity.pdbx_description
1 polymer ?
#
loop_
_entity_poly.entity_id
_entity_poly.type
_entity_poly.pdbx_seq_one_letter_code
_entity_poly.pdbx_strand_id
1 'polypeptide(L)'
;MNRRKFITNTTAASTLIGLGGLSLNSCSGLGSKHITILHTNDVHSHIDPFPTSHSQYPNLGGVARRATLVQQIRNENPNTLLFDAGDIFQGTPYFNFYGGELEFKLMSKLNYDASTIGNHDFDNGIDGLLAQMPHATFDMLSANYDFSNTVMEGHVKPYKIYTVDGIKIGVYGLGIALDGLVTKRLYKETRYLNPFEIALDM
;
A
#
# COMPACT_ATOMS: atom_id res chain seq x y z
N MET A 1 -27.32 -34.05 -11.74
CA MET A 1 -28.57 -33.51 -12.30
C MET A 1 -28.43 -33.47 -13.81
N ASN A 2 -29.37 -34.08 -14.58
CA ASN A 2 -29.24 -34.23 -16.04
C ASN A 2 -29.60 -32.88 -16.71
N ARG A 3 -28.88 -32.45 -17.77
CA ARG A 3 -29.08 -31.22 -18.51
C ARG A 3 -30.55 -30.96 -18.90
N ARG A 4 -31.28 -31.98 -19.24
CA ARG A 4 -32.74 -31.91 -19.58
C ARG A 4 -33.59 -31.50 -18.37
N LYS A 5 -33.31 -31.99 -17.17
CA LYS A 5 -34.01 -31.62 -15.93
C LYS A 5 -33.69 -30.17 -15.51
N PHE A 6 -32.47 -29.68 -15.78
CA PHE A 6 -32.10 -28.33 -15.51
C PHE A 6 -32.92 -27.35 -16.41
N ILE A 7 -32.97 -27.62 -17.71
CA ILE A 7 -33.71 -26.78 -18.68
C ILE A 7 -35.20 -26.78 -18.38
N THR A 8 -35.83 -27.94 -18.11
CA THR A 8 -37.28 -27.99 -17.78
C THR A 8 -37.63 -27.29 -16.47
N ASN A 9 -36.75 -27.36 -15.45
CA ASN A 9 -37.01 -26.67 -14.20
C ASN A 9 -36.81 -25.15 -14.32
N THR A 10 -35.89 -24.69 -15.17
CA THR A 10 -35.67 -23.27 -15.44
C THR A 10 -36.86 -22.69 -16.25
N THR A 11 -37.39 -23.42 -17.21
CA THR A 11 -38.57 -22.99 -18.01
C THR A 11 -39.85 -22.94 -17.17
N ALA A 12 -40.04 -23.90 -16.25
CA ALA A 12 -41.19 -23.90 -15.33
C ALA A 12 -41.14 -22.75 -14.33
N ALA A 13 -39.94 -22.38 -13.85
CA ALA A 13 -39.76 -21.23 -12.97
C ALA A 13 -40.04 -19.90 -13.68
N SER A 14 -39.68 -19.80 -14.96
CA SER A 14 -39.93 -18.59 -15.77
C SER A 14 -41.42 -18.35 -16.08
N THR A 15 -42.23 -19.44 -16.23
CA THR A 15 -43.66 -19.33 -16.49
C THR A 15 -44.47 -18.97 -15.24
N LEU A 16 -44.02 -19.31 -14.05
CA LEU A 16 -44.68 -18.93 -12.78
C LEU A 16 -44.45 -17.43 -12.44
N ILE A 17 -43.40 -16.83 -12.92
CA ILE A 17 -43.12 -15.40 -12.74
C ILE A 17 -43.96 -14.51 -13.67
N GLY A 18 -44.44 -15.04 -14.80
CA GLY A 18 -45.25 -14.30 -15.79
C GLY A 18 -46.74 -14.14 -15.44
N LEU A 19 -47.28 -14.89 -14.47
CA LEU A 19 -48.72 -14.90 -14.12
C LEU A 19 -49.04 -14.31 -12.74
N GLY A 20 -48.08 -14.03 -11.91
CA GLY A 20 -48.27 -13.31 -10.66
C GLY A 20 -47.59 -11.96 -10.74
N GLY A 21 -48.35 -10.89 -10.70
CA GLY A 21 -47.85 -9.49 -10.63
C GLY A 21 -47.00 -9.19 -9.38
N LEU A 22 -46.01 -10.01 -9.10
CA LEU A 22 -44.90 -9.70 -8.21
C LEU A 22 -43.97 -8.82 -9.02
N SER A 23 -44.10 -7.50 -8.87
CA SER A 23 -43.00 -6.59 -9.15
C SER A 23 -41.82 -7.07 -8.31
N LEU A 24 -40.97 -7.89 -8.92
CA LEU A 24 -39.60 -8.00 -8.47
C LEU A 24 -39.06 -6.57 -8.62
N ASN A 25 -39.21 -5.78 -7.57
CA ASN A 25 -38.26 -4.69 -7.32
C ASN A 25 -36.91 -5.38 -7.21
N SER A 26 -36.37 -5.71 -8.38
CA SER A 26 -34.94 -5.99 -8.54
C SER A 26 -34.23 -4.95 -7.71
N CYS A 27 -33.28 -5.36 -6.88
CA CYS A 27 -32.41 -4.48 -6.13
C CYS A 27 -31.70 -3.49 -7.07
N SER A 28 -32.45 -2.54 -7.61
CA SER A 28 -31.97 -1.34 -8.28
C SER A 28 -31.58 -0.36 -7.17
N GLY A 29 -30.41 -0.57 -6.60
CA GLY A 29 -29.98 0.31 -5.51
C GLY A 29 -28.62 0.03 -4.90
N LEU A 30 -27.99 -1.08 -5.22
CA LEU A 30 -26.57 -1.25 -4.92
C LEU A 30 -25.77 -0.79 -6.14
N GLY A 31 -25.64 0.54 -6.31
CA GLY A 31 -24.69 1.10 -7.25
C GLY A 31 -23.32 0.46 -7.00
N SER A 32 -22.60 0.07 -8.05
CA SER A 32 -21.23 -0.41 -7.92
C SER A 32 -20.38 0.68 -7.26
N LYS A 33 -19.67 0.33 -6.20
CA LYS A 33 -18.74 1.22 -5.53
C LYS A 33 -17.36 1.03 -6.15
N HIS A 34 -16.70 2.13 -6.46
CA HIS A 34 -15.35 2.12 -7.01
C HIS A 34 -14.38 2.67 -5.98
N ILE A 35 -13.33 1.92 -5.73
CA ILE A 35 -12.20 2.33 -4.89
C ILE A 35 -10.95 2.23 -5.75
N THR A 36 -10.20 3.31 -5.80
CA THR A 36 -8.91 3.36 -6.51
C THR A 36 -7.79 3.14 -5.51
N ILE A 37 -6.92 2.20 -5.80
CA ILE A 37 -5.70 1.95 -5.02
C ILE A 37 -4.51 2.31 -5.91
N LEU A 38 -3.74 3.31 -5.46
CA LEU A 38 -2.47 3.68 -6.04
C LEU A 38 -1.36 3.12 -5.15
N HIS A 39 -0.27 2.70 -5.77
CA HIS A 39 0.90 2.32 -5.01
C HIS A 39 2.19 2.76 -5.69
N THR A 40 3.21 2.97 -4.87
CA THR A 40 4.61 3.10 -5.26
C THR A 40 5.44 2.07 -4.51
N ASN A 41 6.63 1.80 -5.01
CA ASN A 41 7.65 0.99 -4.36
C ASN A 41 9.02 1.37 -4.90
N ASP A 42 10.07 1.09 -4.15
CA ASP A 42 11.47 1.26 -4.59
C ASP A 42 11.73 2.66 -5.16
N VAL A 43 11.21 3.70 -4.50
CA VAL A 43 11.39 5.08 -4.98
C VAL A 43 12.80 5.60 -4.75
N HIS A 44 13.54 5.01 -3.81
CA HIS A 44 14.98 5.20 -3.60
C HIS A 44 15.40 6.66 -3.65
N SER A 45 14.70 7.51 -2.88
CA SER A 45 15.04 8.95 -2.76
C SER A 45 15.05 9.70 -4.11
N HIS A 46 14.42 9.15 -5.18
CA HIS A 46 14.33 9.83 -6.48
C HIS A 46 13.33 10.99 -6.44
N ILE A 47 13.80 12.12 -5.88
CA ILE A 47 13.03 13.37 -5.75
C ILE A 47 12.92 14.05 -7.12
N ASP A 48 14.05 14.19 -7.82
CA ASP A 48 14.09 14.75 -9.17
C ASP A 48 13.77 13.71 -10.24
N PRO A 49 13.32 14.14 -11.42
CA PRO A 49 13.25 13.27 -12.58
C PRO A 49 14.63 12.72 -12.95
N PHE A 50 14.67 11.56 -13.58
CA PHE A 50 15.90 11.07 -14.19
C PHE A 50 16.49 12.10 -15.15
N PRO A 51 17.83 12.23 -15.26
CA PRO A 51 18.48 13.14 -16.21
C PRO A 51 18.02 12.90 -17.64
N THR A 52 18.03 13.95 -18.45
CA THR A 52 17.72 13.83 -19.89
C THR A 52 18.68 12.90 -20.64
N SER A 53 19.88 12.68 -20.08
CA SER A 53 20.89 11.75 -20.59
C SER A 53 20.72 10.30 -20.14
N HIS A 54 19.71 10.00 -19.31
CA HIS A 54 19.49 8.64 -18.80
C HIS A 54 19.10 7.69 -19.95
N SER A 55 19.78 6.53 -20.04
CA SER A 55 19.67 5.64 -21.21
C SER A 55 18.29 5.00 -21.40
N GLN A 56 17.58 4.71 -20.30
CA GLN A 56 16.30 4.00 -20.33
C GLN A 56 15.11 4.91 -20.01
N TYR A 57 15.27 5.87 -19.09
CA TYR A 57 14.18 6.67 -18.54
C TYR A 57 14.48 8.17 -18.59
N PRO A 58 14.89 8.75 -19.76
CA PRO A 58 15.27 10.14 -19.83
C PRO A 58 14.12 11.05 -19.41
N ASN A 59 14.39 11.96 -18.46
CA ASN A 59 13.43 12.94 -17.99
C ASN A 59 12.11 12.34 -17.44
N LEU A 60 12.09 11.08 -16.97
CA LEU A 60 10.92 10.47 -16.35
C LEU A 60 11.02 10.49 -14.82
N GLY A 61 9.89 10.25 -14.16
CA GLY A 61 9.80 10.19 -12.71
C GLY A 61 9.81 11.56 -12.03
N GLY A 62 10.25 11.58 -10.80
CA GLY A 62 10.29 12.74 -9.92
C GLY A 62 9.00 12.96 -9.12
N VAL A 63 9.18 13.44 -7.88
CA VAL A 63 8.08 13.59 -6.92
C VAL A 63 7.04 14.62 -7.37
N ALA A 64 7.45 15.69 -8.04
CA ALA A 64 6.54 16.74 -8.49
C ALA A 64 5.53 16.22 -9.53
N ARG A 65 5.99 15.40 -10.48
CA ARG A 65 5.10 14.76 -11.47
C ARG A 65 4.21 13.72 -10.83
N ARG A 66 4.74 12.93 -9.90
CA ARG A 66 3.96 11.98 -9.12
C ARG A 66 2.85 12.71 -8.35
N ALA A 67 3.15 13.85 -7.72
CA ALA A 67 2.17 14.67 -7.02
C ALA A 67 1.04 15.14 -7.97
N THR A 68 1.39 15.63 -9.16
CA THR A 68 0.41 16.05 -10.18
C THR A 68 -0.50 14.90 -10.58
N LEU A 69 0.08 13.72 -10.88
CA LEU A 69 -0.69 12.55 -11.29
C LEU A 69 -1.62 12.04 -10.17
N VAL A 70 -1.10 11.94 -8.93
CA VAL A 70 -1.91 11.54 -7.77
C VAL A 70 -3.07 12.49 -7.56
N GLN A 71 -2.82 13.80 -7.64
CA GLN A 71 -3.87 14.81 -7.49
C GLN A 71 -4.92 14.72 -8.59
N GLN A 72 -4.51 14.51 -9.85
CA GLN A 72 -5.45 14.32 -10.96
C GLN A 72 -6.33 13.08 -10.72
N ILE A 73 -5.74 11.95 -10.37
CA ILE A 73 -6.48 10.71 -10.11
C ILE A 73 -7.46 10.89 -8.94
N ARG A 74 -7.06 11.55 -7.86
CA ARG A 74 -7.94 11.84 -6.73
C ARG A 74 -9.10 12.77 -7.07
N ASN A 75 -8.90 13.72 -7.96
CA ASN A 75 -9.98 14.60 -8.44
C ASN A 75 -11.03 13.82 -9.24
N GLU A 76 -10.59 12.83 -10.03
CA GLU A 76 -11.46 11.97 -10.83
C GLU A 76 -12.08 10.83 -9.98
N ASN A 77 -11.36 10.39 -8.95
CA ASN A 77 -11.71 9.24 -8.10
C ASN A 77 -11.55 9.63 -6.62
N PRO A 78 -12.55 10.22 -5.98
CA PRO A 78 -12.44 10.69 -4.60
C PRO A 78 -12.18 9.57 -3.57
N ASN A 79 -12.55 8.33 -3.91
CA ASN A 79 -12.31 7.14 -3.10
C ASN A 79 -10.93 6.51 -3.42
N THR A 80 -9.85 7.29 -3.34
CA THR A 80 -8.49 6.84 -3.66
C THR A 80 -7.65 6.69 -2.40
N LEU A 81 -7.01 5.53 -2.26
CA LEU A 81 -5.94 5.26 -1.30
C LEU A 81 -4.59 5.21 -2.01
N LEU A 82 -3.54 5.70 -1.34
CA LEU A 82 -2.17 5.71 -1.86
C LEU A 82 -1.23 5.04 -0.85
N PHE A 83 -0.59 3.97 -1.27
CA PHE A 83 0.33 3.18 -0.46
C PHE A 83 1.75 3.19 -1.04
N ASP A 84 2.71 2.88 -0.17
CA ASP A 84 4.09 2.59 -0.58
C ASP A 84 4.52 1.20 -0.09
N ALA A 85 5.23 0.47 -0.91
CA ALA A 85 5.67 -0.90 -0.60
C ALA A 85 7.12 -0.97 -0.08
N GLY A 86 7.68 0.15 0.39
CA GLY A 86 9.01 0.22 1.00
C GLY A 86 10.13 0.57 0.01
N ASP A 87 11.34 0.56 0.52
CA ASP A 87 12.55 1.05 -0.13
C ASP A 87 12.42 2.53 -0.56
N ILE A 88 12.00 3.34 0.40
CA ILE A 88 11.84 4.78 0.25
C ILE A 88 13.21 5.45 0.23
N PHE A 89 14.11 4.99 1.10
CA PHE A 89 15.40 5.57 1.36
C PHE A 89 16.47 5.09 0.39
N GLN A 90 17.63 5.76 0.44
CA GLN A 90 18.83 5.44 -0.32
C GLN A 90 18.66 5.65 -1.85
N GLY A 91 19.73 5.76 -2.59
CA GLY A 91 19.75 5.83 -4.08
C GLY A 91 20.14 7.19 -4.65
N THR A 92 19.90 8.29 -3.95
CA THR A 92 20.31 9.64 -4.40
C THR A 92 21.01 10.43 -3.30
N PRO A 93 21.74 11.52 -3.64
CA PRO A 93 22.37 12.39 -2.65
C PRO A 93 21.39 12.99 -1.63
N TYR A 94 20.10 13.09 -1.91
CA TYR A 94 19.10 13.62 -0.98
C TYR A 94 19.08 12.82 0.31
N PHE A 95 19.05 11.49 0.23
CA PHE A 95 19.12 10.63 1.41
C PHE A 95 20.39 10.86 2.22
N ASN A 96 21.54 11.00 1.56
CA ASN A 96 22.81 11.24 2.25
C ASN A 96 22.84 12.56 3.04
N PHE A 97 22.12 13.59 2.57
CA PHE A 97 22.05 14.89 3.21
C PHE A 97 20.95 14.98 4.26
N TYR A 98 19.79 14.36 4.02
CA TYR A 98 18.59 14.55 4.85
C TYR A 98 18.21 13.31 5.65
N GLY A 99 18.85 12.14 5.42
CA GLY A 99 18.66 10.92 6.20
C GLY A 99 17.24 10.33 6.15
N GLY A 100 16.44 10.68 5.15
CA GLY A 100 15.05 10.25 4.99
C GLY A 100 13.99 11.29 5.37
N GLU A 101 14.38 12.39 6.03
CA GLU A 101 13.46 13.47 6.43
C GLU A 101 12.70 14.07 5.23
N LEU A 102 13.43 14.34 4.14
CA LEU A 102 12.85 14.94 2.94
C LEU A 102 11.82 14.00 2.29
N GLU A 103 12.15 12.73 2.20
CA GLU A 103 11.32 11.68 1.63
C GLU A 103 9.99 11.59 2.39
N PHE A 104 10.04 11.44 3.71
CA PHE A 104 8.83 11.35 4.55
C PHE A 104 7.99 12.62 4.51
N LYS A 105 8.61 13.81 4.50
CA LYS A 105 7.89 15.08 4.32
C LYS A 105 7.18 15.17 2.98
N LEU A 106 7.82 14.72 1.90
CA LEU A 106 7.22 14.72 0.56
C LEU A 106 6.09 13.70 0.45
N MET A 107 6.26 12.49 0.98
CA MET A 107 5.19 11.50 1.04
C MET A 107 3.99 12.02 1.86
N SER A 108 4.24 12.67 2.98
CA SER A 108 3.20 13.30 3.80
C SER A 108 2.45 14.39 3.01
N LYS A 109 3.15 15.22 2.23
CA LYS A 109 2.51 16.21 1.35
C LYS A 109 1.70 15.60 0.21
N LEU A 110 2.07 14.41 -0.27
CA LEU A 110 1.29 13.67 -1.25
C LEU A 110 0.11 12.92 -0.62
N ASN A 111 -0.04 13.01 0.70
CA ASN A 111 -1.07 12.31 1.47
C ASN A 111 -1.03 10.79 1.23
N TYR A 112 0.13 10.18 1.40
CA TYR A 112 0.18 8.72 1.50
C TYR A 112 -0.65 8.25 2.69
N ASP A 113 -1.35 7.13 2.53
CA ASP A 113 -2.18 6.55 3.58
C ASP A 113 -1.36 5.61 4.48
N ALA A 114 -0.49 4.81 3.88
CA ALA A 114 0.49 4.00 4.60
C ALA A 114 1.69 3.64 3.72
N SER A 115 2.77 3.21 4.41
CA SER A 115 3.91 2.55 3.80
C SER A 115 4.29 1.30 4.60
N THR A 116 4.88 0.30 3.93
CA THR A 116 5.65 -0.74 4.63
C THR A 116 7.12 -0.35 4.71
N ILE A 117 7.93 -1.23 5.29
CA ILE A 117 9.37 -1.00 5.49
C ILE A 117 10.13 -1.98 4.59
N GLY A 118 10.93 -1.45 3.68
CA GLY A 118 11.85 -2.21 2.84
C GLY A 118 13.22 -2.40 3.49
N ASN A 119 14.13 -3.08 2.80
CA ASN A 119 15.48 -3.31 3.34
C ASN A 119 16.32 -2.03 3.34
N HIS A 120 16.18 -1.17 2.34
CA HIS A 120 16.91 0.09 2.27
C HIS A 120 16.42 1.15 3.26
N ASP A 121 15.23 0.98 3.83
CA ASP A 121 14.76 1.86 4.90
C ASP A 121 15.56 1.69 6.20
N PHE A 122 16.38 0.62 6.30
CA PHE A 122 17.35 0.42 7.38
C PHE A 122 18.75 0.97 7.08
N ASP A 123 19.03 1.59 5.95
CA ASP A 123 20.39 1.99 5.56
C ASP A 123 21.01 3.02 6.50
N ASN A 124 20.20 3.86 7.15
CA ASN A 124 20.63 4.76 8.22
C ASN A 124 20.45 4.15 9.63
N GLY A 125 20.25 2.85 9.70
CA GLY A 125 19.95 2.10 10.92
C GLY A 125 18.51 2.29 11.40
N ILE A 126 18.09 1.39 12.27
CA ILE A 126 16.74 1.44 12.88
C ILE A 126 16.50 2.72 13.70
N ASP A 127 17.57 3.27 14.32
CA ASP A 127 17.49 4.55 15.02
C ASP A 127 17.28 5.71 14.04
N GLY A 128 17.93 5.65 12.86
CA GLY A 128 17.76 6.63 11.80
C GLY A 128 16.34 6.58 11.22
N LEU A 129 15.78 5.39 11.02
CA LEU A 129 14.40 5.23 10.61
C LEU A 129 13.44 5.83 11.64
N LEU A 130 13.61 5.51 12.93
CA LEU A 130 12.78 6.05 14.00
C LEU A 130 12.85 7.59 14.04
N ALA A 131 14.04 8.16 13.84
CA ALA A 131 14.21 9.62 13.84
C ALA A 131 13.38 10.34 12.77
N GLN A 132 13.00 9.65 11.68
CA GLN A 132 12.19 10.23 10.61
C GLN A 132 10.68 10.06 10.84
N MET A 133 10.25 9.14 11.70
CA MET A 133 8.82 8.90 11.94
C MET A 133 8.01 10.17 12.29
N PRO A 134 8.54 11.16 13.04
CA PRO A 134 7.81 12.41 13.30
C PRO A 134 7.46 13.24 12.04
N HIS A 135 8.13 12.97 10.92
CA HIS A 135 7.88 13.66 9.64
C HIS A 135 6.83 12.96 8.78
N ALA A 136 6.42 11.74 9.16
CA ALA A 136 5.38 10.98 8.48
C ALA A 136 3.99 11.30 9.04
N THR A 137 3.05 11.68 8.17
CA THR A 137 1.62 11.80 8.51
C THR A 137 0.83 10.55 8.10
N PHE A 138 1.51 9.57 7.54
CA PHE A 138 0.98 8.27 7.12
C PHE A 138 1.41 7.17 8.12
N ASP A 139 0.71 6.06 8.11
CA ASP A 139 1.06 4.94 8.97
C ASP A 139 2.21 4.11 8.37
N MET A 140 3.18 3.73 9.22
CA MET A 140 4.13 2.66 8.88
C MET A 140 3.52 1.33 9.31
N LEU A 141 3.42 0.38 8.38
CA LEU A 141 2.81 -0.94 8.60
C LEU A 141 3.85 -2.03 8.35
N SER A 142 4.02 -2.94 9.31
CA SER A 142 4.80 -4.16 9.09
C SER A 142 4.29 -5.25 10.01
N ALA A 143 3.80 -6.33 9.42
CA ALA A 143 3.28 -7.47 10.17
C ALA A 143 4.35 -8.53 10.45
N ASN A 144 5.40 -8.61 9.62
CA ASN A 144 6.41 -9.66 9.73
C ASN A 144 7.80 -9.19 10.20
N TYR A 145 7.93 -7.93 10.61
CA TYR A 145 9.06 -7.49 11.40
C TYR A 145 8.63 -7.34 12.86
N ASP A 146 9.17 -8.18 13.72
CA ASP A 146 8.99 -8.05 15.16
C ASP A 146 10.06 -7.09 15.70
N PHE A 147 9.60 -5.94 16.14
CA PHE A 147 10.42 -4.86 16.70
C PHE A 147 10.54 -4.92 18.23
N SER A 148 10.06 -5.98 18.88
CA SER A 148 10.21 -6.15 20.33
C SER A 148 11.67 -6.01 20.75
N ASN A 149 11.91 -5.28 21.83
CA ASN A 149 13.25 -4.95 22.35
C ASN A 149 14.10 -4.09 21.39
N THR A 150 13.49 -3.37 20.46
CA THR A 150 14.15 -2.36 19.62
C THR A 150 13.59 -0.98 19.91
N VAL A 151 14.25 0.05 19.38
CA VAL A 151 13.75 1.43 19.46
C VAL A 151 12.44 1.65 18.69
N MET A 152 12.07 0.75 17.79
CA MET A 152 10.84 0.82 16.98
C MET A 152 9.64 0.16 17.66
N GLU A 153 9.82 -0.44 18.85
CA GLU A 153 8.71 -1.08 19.56
C GLU A 153 7.57 -0.10 19.80
N GLY A 154 6.36 -0.48 19.35
CA GLY A 154 5.15 0.36 19.48
C GLY A 154 5.01 1.47 18.44
N HIS A 155 6.00 1.70 17.57
CA HIS A 155 5.95 2.74 16.54
C HIS A 155 5.40 2.26 15.20
N VAL A 156 5.37 0.96 14.96
CA VAL A 156 4.89 0.34 13.72
C VAL A 156 3.69 -0.54 14.04
N LYS A 157 2.64 -0.45 13.22
CA LYS A 157 1.44 -1.28 13.36
C LYS A 157 1.54 -2.49 12.43
N PRO A 158 1.01 -3.66 12.81
CA PRO A 158 0.98 -4.80 11.91
C PRO A 158 0.04 -4.56 10.72
N TYR A 159 -1.10 -3.91 10.96
CA TYR A 159 -2.10 -3.60 9.94
C TYR A 159 -2.90 -2.34 10.31
N LYS A 160 -3.68 -1.86 9.33
CA LYS A 160 -4.71 -0.83 9.51
C LYS A 160 -5.95 -1.16 8.69
N ILE A 161 -7.12 -0.82 9.23
CA ILE A 161 -8.40 -0.92 8.51
C ILE A 161 -8.83 0.48 8.09
N TYR A 162 -8.96 0.69 6.78
CA TYR A 162 -9.52 1.91 6.19
C TYR A 162 -11.00 1.72 5.92
N THR A 163 -11.79 2.79 6.05
CA THR A 163 -13.19 2.78 5.62
C THR A 163 -13.36 3.80 4.51
N VAL A 164 -13.63 3.33 3.30
CA VAL A 164 -13.79 4.17 2.11
C VAL A 164 -15.16 3.88 1.50
N ASP A 165 -15.99 4.89 1.38
CA ASP A 165 -17.38 4.77 0.90
C ASP A 165 -18.18 3.64 1.61
N GLY A 166 -17.94 3.46 2.92
CA GLY A 166 -18.57 2.42 3.73
C GLY A 166 -18.01 1.01 3.54
N ILE A 167 -16.98 0.83 2.69
CA ILE A 167 -16.26 -0.45 2.53
C ILE A 167 -15.05 -0.45 3.46
N LYS A 168 -14.89 -1.54 4.24
CA LYS A 168 -13.71 -1.76 5.08
C LYS A 168 -12.63 -2.46 4.27
N ILE A 169 -11.43 -1.89 4.29
CA ILE A 169 -10.25 -2.37 3.56
C ILE A 169 -9.15 -2.61 4.60
N GLY A 170 -8.81 -3.87 4.83
CA GLY A 170 -7.66 -4.23 5.66
C GLY A 170 -6.37 -4.10 4.83
N VAL A 171 -5.37 -3.46 5.41
CA VAL A 171 -4.05 -3.27 4.78
C VAL A 171 -2.99 -3.66 5.79
N TYR A 172 -2.06 -4.51 5.41
CA TYR A 172 -0.89 -4.86 6.20
C TYR A 172 0.37 -4.83 5.35
N GLY A 173 1.52 -4.64 5.98
CA GLY A 173 2.82 -4.60 5.31
C GLY A 173 3.59 -5.90 5.52
N LEU A 174 4.28 -6.36 4.48
CA LEU A 174 5.25 -7.45 4.55
C LEU A 174 6.58 -6.97 4.02
N GLY A 175 7.64 -7.17 4.80
CA GLY A 175 9.00 -6.89 4.40
C GLY A 175 9.76 -8.16 4.02
N ILE A 176 10.90 -7.97 3.35
CA ILE A 176 11.82 -9.04 2.94
C ILE A 176 12.73 -9.46 4.11
N ALA A 177 13.32 -10.67 4.04
CA ALA A 177 14.34 -11.11 4.99
C ALA A 177 15.56 -10.17 4.97
N LEU A 178 15.94 -9.64 6.13
CA LEU A 178 17.04 -8.66 6.25
C LEU A 178 18.42 -9.32 6.25
N ASP A 179 18.49 -10.58 6.66
CA ASP A 179 19.76 -11.33 6.70
C ASP A 179 20.34 -11.49 5.28
N GLY A 180 21.62 -11.14 5.13
CA GLY A 180 22.29 -11.12 3.83
C GLY A 180 22.03 -9.86 2.98
N LEU A 181 21.04 -9.04 3.29
CA LEU A 181 20.74 -7.77 2.61
C LEU A 181 21.17 -6.56 3.44
N VAL A 182 20.88 -6.59 4.73
CA VAL A 182 21.16 -5.48 5.65
C VAL A 182 22.13 -5.95 6.72
N THR A 183 23.12 -5.14 7.05
CA THR A 183 24.06 -5.45 8.12
C THR A 183 23.33 -5.52 9.47
N LYS A 184 23.55 -6.58 10.26
CA LYS A 184 22.89 -6.83 11.57
C LYS A 184 22.88 -5.61 12.50
N ARG A 185 23.98 -4.85 12.54
CA ARG A 185 24.10 -3.64 13.35
C ARG A 185 23.04 -2.57 13.03
N LEU A 186 22.49 -2.57 11.82
CA LEU A 186 21.51 -1.56 11.35
C LEU A 186 20.09 -1.91 11.76
N TYR A 187 19.71 -3.19 11.75
CA TYR A 187 18.37 -3.61 12.18
C TYR A 187 18.33 -4.21 13.61
N LYS A 188 19.51 -4.34 14.25
CA LYS A 188 19.69 -4.74 15.67
C LYS A 188 18.90 -6.02 16.02
N GLU A 189 18.04 -5.97 17.02
CA GLU A 189 17.23 -7.08 17.52
C GLU A 189 15.96 -7.34 16.72
N THR A 190 15.70 -6.58 15.65
CA THR A 190 14.55 -6.82 14.77
C THR A 190 14.58 -8.26 14.27
N ARG A 191 13.46 -8.97 14.44
CA ARG A 191 13.28 -10.35 13.98
C ARG A 191 12.40 -10.38 12.75
N TYR A 192 12.83 -11.14 11.76
CA TYR A 192 12.03 -11.44 10.58
C TYR A 192 11.17 -12.67 10.86
N LEU A 193 9.87 -12.54 10.71
CA LEU A 193 8.89 -13.62 10.83
C LEU A 193 8.53 -14.14 9.45
N ASN A 194 8.12 -15.42 9.37
CA ASN A 194 7.73 -16.04 8.11
C ASN A 194 6.52 -15.31 7.50
N PRO A 195 6.65 -14.66 6.33
CA PRO A 195 5.58 -13.84 5.76
C PRO A 195 4.37 -14.66 5.34
N PHE A 196 4.54 -15.95 5.00
CA PHE A 196 3.41 -16.82 4.64
C PHE A 196 2.56 -17.17 5.86
N GLU A 197 3.19 -17.45 7.01
CA GLU A 197 2.48 -17.71 8.26
C GLU A 197 1.75 -16.45 8.72
N ILE A 198 2.43 -15.31 8.73
CA ILE A 198 1.82 -14.02 9.07
C ILE A 198 0.66 -13.67 8.15
N ALA A 199 0.80 -13.86 6.84
CA ALA A 199 -0.26 -13.57 5.88
C ALA A 199 -1.51 -14.45 6.03
N LEU A 200 -1.38 -15.64 6.62
CA LEU A 200 -2.52 -16.51 6.92
C LEU A 200 -3.26 -16.10 8.21
N ASP A 201 -2.57 -15.42 9.11
CA ASP A 201 -3.11 -14.96 10.39
C ASP A 201 -3.77 -13.56 10.29
N MET A 202 -3.44 -12.78 9.23
CA MET A 202 -3.96 -11.42 8.98
C MET A 202 -5.34 -11.44 8.32
#